data_ca304abe24091c6c42ea6a1ed2bf68dd
#
_entry.id   ca304abe24091c6c42ea6a1ed2bf68dd
#
_cell.length_a   1.000
_cell.length_b   1.000
_cell.length_c   1.000
_cell.angle_alpha   90.00
_cell.angle_beta   90.00
_cell.angle_gamma   90.00
#
_symmetry.space_group_name_H-M   'P 1'
#
loop_
_entity.id
_entity.type
_entity.pdbx_description
1 polymer ?
#
loop_
_entity_poly.entity_id
_entity_poly.type
_entity_poly.pdbx_seq_one_letter_code
_entity_poly.pdbx_strand_id
1 'polypeptide(L)'
;MPPRRFGDNKHQNKENNFLPNISLLSYGCQQQGFSLWRNRDFIPKQSSMSALKHIYSPAFYNRFSDVLAAVLPFFDKQHFMAQVLTAEFDQMELKERMRHTTKVLHNFLPADFSEAVALIEKLIIQFRQENVGEDSLGFIFFPDYIEVYGLEDFDTSMKAIEFITQFITCEFAVRPFLLKYGDKMMNQMRAWSSHKSHKVRRLASEGSRPRLPWAMAIPALKKNPTPVLAILENLKNDPSESVRRSVANNLNDISKDHPGIVLKIANAWKGQNKETDAIVRHGCRTLLKQGHPEVLTLYSLVSEHIHLSDFVLLTPTLKIGESLEFSFSILNGNVSSQKVRLEYAIYYKRQNGQLSKKVFKISEREYAPNEQAKILRKQRFVPITTRKFYAGTQQ
;
A
#
# COMPACT_ATOMS: atom_id res chain seq x y z
N MET A 1 -26.78 68.30 5.80
CA MET A 1 -25.59 69.19 5.69
C MET A 1 -24.43 68.54 6.44
N PRO A 2 -23.25 68.65 5.86
CA PRO A 2 -22.05 67.82 6.10
C PRO A 2 -21.11 68.45 7.13
N PRO A 3 -19.85 68.06 7.32
CA PRO A 3 -18.95 67.33 6.44
C PRO A 3 -18.03 66.29 7.09
N ARG A 4 -17.55 65.45 6.24
CA ARG A 4 -16.24 64.83 6.03
C ARG A 4 -15.06 65.22 6.95
N ARG A 5 -14.26 64.23 7.33
CA ARG A 5 -12.80 64.30 7.19
C ARG A 5 -12.17 62.97 6.90
N PHE A 6 -11.23 63.00 5.98
CA PHE A 6 -10.25 61.98 5.56
C PHE A 6 -9.22 61.71 6.66
N GLY A 7 -8.69 60.51 6.70
CA GLY A 7 -7.55 60.12 7.53
C GLY A 7 -6.91 58.85 7.04
N ASP A 8 -5.92 59.02 6.25
CA ASP A 8 -4.68 58.30 6.01
C ASP A 8 -4.63 56.76 6.07
N ASN A 9 -4.46 56.20 4.88
CA ASN A 9 -3.86 54.93 4.57
C ASN A 9 -2.41 54.87 5.08
N LYS A 10 -2.12 54.00 6.05
CA LYS A 10 -0.78 53.47 6.27
C LYS A 10 -0.75 52.03 5.74
N HIS A 11 -0.18 51.89 4.56
CA HIS A 11 0.33 50.62 4.07
C HIS A 11 1.37 50.03 5.07
N GLN A 12 0.99 49.03 5.83
CA GLN A 12 1.95 48.14 6.45
C GLN A 12 2.14 46.97 5.52
N ASN A 13 3.26 46.96 4.81
CA ASN A 13 3.84 45.78 4.19
C ASN A 13 4.07 44.73 5.28
N LYS A 14 3.17 43.74 5.37
CA LYS A 14 3.48 42.50 6.04
C LYS A 14 4.27 41.65 5.06
N GLU A 15 5.59 41.68 5.19
CA GLU A 15 6.46 40.64 4.67
C GLU A 15 6.00 39.31 5.24
N ASN A 16 5.33 38.53 4.42
CA ASN A 16 5.00 37.14 4.70
C ASN A 16 6.30 36.34 4.58
N ASN A 17 7.04 36.25 5.68
CA ASN A 17 8.10 35.24 5.86
C ASN A 17 7.46 33.85 5.89
N PHE A 18 7.25 33.25 4.72
CA PHE A 18 6.92 31.85 4.60
C PHE A 18 8.17 31.01 4.88
N LEU A 19 8.39 30.69 6.14
CA LEU A 19 9.31 29.63 6.51
C LEU A 19 8.72 28.30 5.99
N PRO A 20 9.51 27.45 5.31
CA PRO A 20 9.05 26.12 4.95
C PRO A 20 8.73 25.36 6.24
N ASN A 21 7.52 24.81 6.32
CA ASN A 21 7.10 23.96 7.44
C ASN A 21 7.97 22.70 7.47
N ILE A 22 9.03 22.72 8.26
CA ILE A 22 9.85 21.57 8.60
C ILE A 22 9.33 21.09 9.95
N SER A 23 8.68 19.93 9.98
CA SER A 23 8.27 19.32 11.24
C SER A 23 9.43 18.50 11.81
N LEU A 24 9.84 18.84 13.01
CA LEU A 24 10.85 18.15 13.82
C LEU A 24 10.16 17.19 14.77
N LEU A 25 10.64 15.95 14.81
CA LEU A 25 10.06 14.90 15.64
C LEU A 25 11.18 14.02 16.24
N SER A 26 11.24 13.84 17.56
CA SER A 26 12.28 13.08 18.24
C SER A 26 11.94 11.61 18.50
N TYR A 27 12.87 10.66 18.32
CA TYR A 27 12.66 9.23 18.57
C TYR A 27 13.87 8.27 18.59
N GLY A 28 13.72 7.12 19.23
CA GLY A 28 14.67 6.06 19.36
C GLY A 28 14.28 4.63 18.96
N CYS A 29 15.08 3.96 18.15
CA CYS A 29 15.72 2.65 18.27
C CYS A 29 16.26 2.02 16.99
N GLN A 30 17.11 1.02 17.18
CA GLN A 30 18.07 0.39 16.28
C GLN A 30 17.54 -0.13 14.94
N GLN A 31 18.44 -0.09 13.96
CA GLN A 31 18.29 -0.70 12.62
C GLN A 31 18.33 -2.23 12.68
N GLN A 32 17.43 -2.87 11.98
CA GLN A 32 17.69 -4.11 11.25
C GLN A 32 16.97 -4.03 9.89
N GLY A 33 17.73 -4.34 8.83
CA GLY A 33 17.32 -4.17 7.45
C GLY A 33 16.15 -5.06 7.06
N PHE A 34 15.19 -4.48 6.36
CA PHE A 34 14.12 -5.21 5.70
C PHE A 34 14.61 -5.68 4.34
N SER A 35 14.73 -7.00 4.16
CA SER A 35 14.89 -7.59 2.84
C SER A 35 13.57 -7.47 2.07
N LEU A 36 13.62 -6.78 0.95
CA LEU A 36 12.60 -6.90 -0.09
C LEU A 36 12.59 -8.36 -0.57
N TRP A 37 11.43 -8.95 -0.69
CA TRP A 37 11.22 -10.24 -1.30
C TRP A 37 11.98 -10.32 -2.63
N ARG A 38 13.05 -11.10 -2.66
CA ARG A 38 13.73 -11.47 -3.89
C ARG A 38 13.18 -12.83 -4.33
N ASN A 39 12.14 -12.81 -5.13
CA ASN A 39 11.97 -13.86 -6.13
C ASN A 39 12.96 -13.55 -7.25
N ARG A 40 14.09 -14.26 -7.28
CA ARG A 40 15.27 -13.85 -8.05
C ARG A 40 15.21 -14.18 -9.54
N ASP A 41 14.17 -14.77 -10.10
CA ASP A 41 14.27 -15.28 -11.47
C ASP A 41 13.22 -14.78 -12.49
N PHE A 42 12.27 -13.87 -12.13
CA PHE A 42 11.24 -13.45 -13.09
C PHE A 42 10.77 -11.98 -13.05
N ILE A 43 11.41 -11.09 -12.30
CA ILE A 43 11.02 -9.66 -12.35
C ILE A 43 12.24 -8.81 -12.68
N PRO A 44 12.29 -8.11 -13.82
CA PRO A 44 13.33 -7.13 -14.11
C PRO A 44 13.28 -5.98 -13.10
N LYS A 45 14.44 -5.50 -12.67
CA LYS A 45 14.67 -4.52 -11.59
C LYS A 45 14.01 -3.14 -11.76
N GLN A 46 13.17 -2.93 -12.77
CA GLN A 46 12.42 -1.69 -13.04
C GLN A 46 11.06 -2.05 -13.67
N SER A 47 10.15 -2.64 -12.89
CA SER A 47 8.80 -2.83 -13.40
C SER A 47 7.93 -1.62 -13.10
N SER A 48 7.69 -0.79 -14.10
CA SER A 48 6.50 0.03 -14.19
C SER A 48 5.25 -0.86 -14.25
N MET A 49 4.05 -0.38 -13.86
CA MET A 49 2.81 -1.14 -14.06
C MET A 49 2.64 -1.60 -15.53
N SER A 50 3.14 -0.81 -16.50
CA SER A 50 3.19 -1.18 -17.92
C SER A 50 4.09 -2.40 -18.20
N ALA A 51 5.10 -2.68 -17.35
CA ALA A 51 5.92 -3.88 -17.51
C ALA A 51 5.26 -5.14 -16.91
N LEU A 52 4.37 -5.00 -15.92
CA LEU A 52 3.68 -6.15 -15.32
C LEU A 52 2.68 -6.82 -16.26
N LYS A 53 2.08 -6.08 -17.20
CA LYS A 53 1.17 -6.68 -18.19
C LYS A 53 1.83 -7.71 -19.10
N HIS A 54 3.16 -7.64 -19.29
CA HIS A 54 3.93 -8.60 -20.09
C HIS A 54 4.12 -9.97 -19.44
N ILE A 55 3.68 -10.16 -18.17
CA ILE A 55 3.52 -11.50 -17.57
C ILE A 55 2.59 -12.34 -18.44
N TYR A 56 1.52 -11.76 -18.94
CA TYR A 56 0.59 -12.36 -19.89
C TYR A 56 1.18 -12.33 -21.31
N SER A 57 2.08 -13.26 -21.58
CA SER A 57 2.78 -13.40 -22.86
C SER A 57 2.35 -14.67 -23.59
N PRO A 58 2.62 -14.80 -24.92
CA PRO A 58 2.40 -16.05 -25.63
C PRO A 58 3.09 -17.24 -24.96
N ALA A 59 4.29 -17.07 -24.43
CA ALA A 59 5.02 -18.13 -23.71
C ALA A 59 4.30 -18.55 -22.42
N PHE A 60 3.73 -17.59 -21.65
CA PHE A 60 2.91 -17.89 -20.48
C PHE A 60 1.69 -18.73 -20.87
N TYR A 61 0.92 -18.30 -21.89
CA TYR A 61 -0.29 -19.01 -22.31
C TYR A 61 0.01 -20.39 -22.94
N ASN A 62 1.12 -20.53 -23.67
CA ASN A 62 1.52 -21.85 -24.18
C ASN A 62 1.72 -22.83 -23.02
N ARG A 63 2.49 -22.46 -21.99
CA ARG A 63 2.73 -23.30 -20.82
C ARG A 63 1.45 -23.56 -20.01
N PHE A 64 0.62 -22.50 -19.83
CA PHE A 64 -0.68 -22.65 -19.18
C PHE A 64 -1.59 -23.61 -19.92
N SER A 65 -1.64 -23.53 -21.24
CA SER A 65 -2.44 -24.42 -22.11
C SER A 65 -1.97 -25.88 -22.06
N ASP A 66 -0.67 -26.13 -21.89
CA ASP A 66 -0.15 -27.50 -21.74
C ASP A 66 -0.69 -28.15 -20.47
N VAL A 67 -0.74 -27.40 -19.37
CA VAL A 67 -1.34 -27.87 -18.12
C VAL A 67 -2.86 -28.04 -18.23
N LEU A 68 -3.55 -27.12 -18.93
CA LEU A 68 -4.98 -27.28 -19.23
C LEU A 68 -5.27 -28.58 -19.99
N ALA A 69 -4.47 -28.88 -21.03
CA ALA A 69 -4.62 -30.09 -21.84
C ALA A 69 -4.39 -31.38 -21.02
N ALA A 70 -3.55 -31.33 -19.98
CA ALA A 70 -3.31 -32.45 -19.08
C ALA A 70 -4.49 -32.73 -18.12
N VAL A 71 -5.31 -31.69 -17.82
CA VAL A 71 -6.39 -31.77 -16.83
C VAL A 71 -7.77 -31.82 -17.48
N LEU A 72 -7.95 -31.18 -18.64
CA LEU A 72 -9.23 -31.08 -19.33
C LEU A 72 -9.27 -32.05 -20.53
N PRO A 73 -10.14 -33.07 -20.50
CA PRO A 73 -10.36 -33.92 -21.67
C PRO A 73 -10.83 -33.08 -22.87
N PHE A 74 -10.29 -33.36 -24.05
CA PHE A 74 -10.67 -32.70 -25.32
C PHE A 74 -10.39 -31.19 -25.38
N PHE A 75 -9.48 -30.67 -24.55
CA PHE A 75 -9.10 -29.27 -24.59
C PHE A 75 -8.42 -28.89 -25.93
N ASP A 76 -9.03 -27.94 -26.63
CA ASP A 76 -8.46 -27.37 -27.85
C ASP A 76 -7.54 -26.22 -27.53
N LYS A 77 -6.23 -26.50 -27.47
CA LYS A 77 -5.17 -25.51 -27.21
C LYS A 77 -5.12 -24.41 -28.26
N GLN A 78 -5.32 -24.75 -29.56
CA GLN A 78 -5.22 -23.74 -30.62
C GLN A 78 -6.38 -22.76 -30.51
N HIS A 79 -7.59 -23.26 -30.25
CA HIS A 79 -8.78 -22.45 -30.06
C HIS A 79 -8.66 -21.55 -28.81
N PHE A 80 -8.14 -22.07 -27.70
CA PHE A 80 -7.88 -21.27 -26.50
C PHE A 80 -6.89 -20.15 -26.78
N MET A 81 -5.74 -20.46 -27.43
CA MET A 81 -4.70 -19.47 -27.76
C MET A 81 -5.25 -18.38 -28.67
N ALA A 82 -6.09 -18.72 -29.66
CA ALA A 82 -6.71 -17.75 -30.57
C ALA A 82 -7.70 -16.83 -29.83
N GLN A 83 -8.46 -17.35 -28.85
CA GLN A 83 -9.36 -16.53 -28.07
C GLN A 83 -8.64 -15.59 -27.08
N VAL A 84 -7.51 -16.01 -26.52
CA VAL A 84 -6.76 -15.19 -25.55
C VAL A 84 -5.92 -14.14 -26.25
N LEU A 85 -5.19 -14.50 -27.31
CA LEU A 85 -4.26 -13.60 -27.99
C LEU A 85 -4.93 -12.93 -29.20
N THR A 86 -5.98 -12.15 -28.93
CA THR A 86 -6.67 -11.35 -29.97
C THR A 86 -5.81 -10.14 -30.40
N ALA A 87 -6.17 -9.49 -31.50
CA ALA A 87 -5.49 -8.30 -31.99
C ALA A 87 -5.51 -7.15 -30.96
N GLU A 88 -6.56 -7.06 -30.13
CA GLU A 88 -6.72 -6.03 -29.10
C GLU A 88 -5.93 -6.34 -27.82
N PHE A 89 -5.45 -7.58 -27.64
CA PHE A 89 -4.78 -8.01 -26.42
C PHE A 89 -3.56 -7.14 -26.06
N ASP A 90 -2.80 -6.71 -27.05
CA ASP A 90 -1.60 -5.88 -26.82
C ASP A 90 -1.94 -4.48 -26.27
N GLN A 91 -3.15 -3.99 -26.53
CA GLN A 91 -3.62 -2.70 -26.03
C GLN A 91 -4.13 -2.80 -24.57
N MET A 92 -4.43 -4.01 -24.09
CA MET A 92 -4.97 -4.24 -22.76
C MET A 92 -3.93 -4.01 -21.67
N GLU A 93 -4.35 -3.36 -20.60
CA GLU A 93 -3.57 -3.24 -19.37
C GLU A 93 -3.71 -4.50 -18.48
N LEU A 94 -2.87 -4.62 -17.45
CA LEU A 94 -2.76 -5.83 -16.62
C LEU A 94 -4.10 -6.41 -16.17
N LYS A 95 -5.01 -5.58 -15.65
CA LYS A 95 -6.32 -6.04 -15.16
C LYS A 95 -7.29 -6.40 -16.28
N GLU A 96 -7.15 -5.75 -17.42
CA GLU A 96 -7.96 -6.07 -18.61
C GLU A 96 -7.54 -7.43 -19.16
N ARG A 97 -6.22 -7.69 -19.23
CA ARG A 97 -5.69 -9.02 -19.61
C ARG A 97 -6.14 -10.11 -18.64
N MET A 98 -6.07 -9.85 -17.33
CA MET A 98 -6.58 -10.74 -16.28
C MET A 98 -8.06 -11.09 -16.53
N ARG A 99 -8.92 -10.07 -16.63
CA ARG A 99 -10.37 -10.25 -16.83
C ARG A 99 -10.69 -10.93 -18.19
N HIS A 100 -9.95 -10.61 -19.24
CA HIS A 100 -10.06 -11.27 -20.53
C HIS A 100 -9.71 -12.76 -20.41
N THR A 101 -8.60 -13.10 -19.75
CA THR A 101 -8.21 -14.50 -19.49
C THR A 101 -9.28 -15.24 -18.69
N THR A 102 -9.87 -14.62 -17.66
CA THR A 102 -11.00 -15.18 -16.90
C THR A 102 -12.18 -15.55 -17.79
N LYS A 103 -12.57 -14.64 -18.69
CA LYS A 103 -13.70 -14.86 -19.60
C LYS A 103 -13.40 -15.97 -20.63
N VAL A 104 -12.20 -15.96 -21.19
CA VAL A 104 -11.81 -17.01 -22.14
C VAL A 104 -11.75 -18.37 -21.45
N LEU A 105 -11.14 -18.44 -20.25
CA LEU A 105 -11.08 -19.69 -19.49
C LEU A 105 -12.49 -20.27 -19.23
N HIS A 106 -13.48 -19.42 -18.94
CA HIS A 106 -14.86 -19.84 -18.71
C HIS A 106 -15.46 -20.62 -19.90
N ASN A 107 -15.09 -20.28 -21.13
CA ASN A 107 -15.57 -20.98 -22.33
C ASN A 107 -15.08 -22.44 -22.42
N PHE A 108 -14.07 -22.80 -21.65
CA PHE A 108 -13.45 -24.14 -21.65
C PHE A 108 -13.71 -24.90 -20.34
N LEU A 109 -14.42 -24.30 -19.39
CA LEU A 109 -14.82 -24.92 -18.14
C LEU A 109 -16.30 -25.33 -18.19
N PRO A 110 -16.75 -26.27 -17.32
CA PRO A 110 -18.15 -26.60 -17.18
C PRO A 110 -19.02 -25.39 -16.89
N ALA A 111 -20.27 -25.42 -17.35
CA ALA A 111 -21.23 -24.36 -17.07
C ALA A 111 -21.65 -24.33 -15.59
N ASP A 112 -21.64 -25.48 -14.91
CA ASP A 112 -21.85 -25.56 -13.48
C ASP A 112 -20.65 -24.96 -12.74
N PHE A 113 -20.93 -24.01 -11.84
CA PHE A 113 -19.87 -23.28 -11.14
C PHE A 113 -19.06 -24.19 -10.20
N SER A 114 -19.69 -25.13 -9.51
CA SER A 114 -19.00 -26.04 -8.58
C SER A 114 -18.08 -27.01 -9.31
N GLU A 115 -18.49 -27.51 -10.48
CA GLU A 115 -17.65 -28.34 -11.34
C GLU A 115 -16.47 -27.53 -11.91
N ALA A 116 -16.71 -26.30 -12.34
CA ALA A 116 -15.65 -25.40 -12.82
C ALA A 116 -14.60 -25.12 -11.71
N VAL A 117 -15.07 -24.85 -10.49
CA VAL A 117 -14.18 -24.68 -9.31
C VAL A 117 -13.35 -25.92 -9.06
N ALA A 118 -13.96 -27.12 -9.09
CA ALA A 118 -13.23 -28.37 -8.90
C ALA A 118 -12.12 -28.59 -9.94
N LEU A 119 -12.35 -28.16 -11.19
CA LEU A 119 -11.32 -28.18 -12.23
C LEU A 119 -10.22 -27.15 -12.00
N ILE A 120 -10.55 -25.94 -11.56
CA ILE A 120 -9.57 -24.91 -11.19
C ILE A 120 -8.67 -25.43 -10.04
N GLU A 121 -9.25 -26.11 -9.06
CA GLU A 121 -8.48 -26.71 -7.97
C GLU A 121 -7.53 -27.80 -8.47
N LYS A 122 -7.98 -28.66 -9.38
CA LYS A 122 -7.13 -29.68 -10.04
C LYS A 122 -5.98 -29.03 -10.82
N LEU A 123 -6.24 -27.95 -11.57
CA LEU A 123 -5.21 -27.19 -12.28
C LEU A 123 -4.16 -26.63 -11.31
N ILE A 124 -4.58 -26.05 -10.19
CA ILE A 124 -3.66 -25.54 -9.16
C ILE A 124 -2.82 -26.66 -8.55
N ILE A 125 -3.41 -27.82 -8.30
CA ILE A 125 -2.66 -29.00 -7.82
C ILE A 125 -1.61 -29.43 -8.85
N GLN A 126 -1.96 -29.48 -10.13
CA GLN A 126 -1.03 -29.82 -11.21
C GLN A 126 0.12 -28.79 -11.30
N PHE A 127 -0.18 -27.49 -11.25
CA PHE A 127 0.85 -26.44 -11.21
C PHE A 127 1.82 -26.60 -10.03
N ARG A 128 1.33 -26.96 -8.85
CA ARG A 128 2.19 -27.22 -7.68
C ARG A 128 3.09 -28.43 -7.89
N GLN A 129 2.59 -29.50 -8.49
CA GLN A 129 3.39 -30.70 -8.80
C GLN A 129 4.52 -30.38 -9.78
N GLU A 130 4.29 -29.47 -10.71
CA GLU A 130 5.28 -29.00 -11.68
C GLU A 130 6.18 -27.86 -11.14
N ASN A 131 6.04 -27.48 -9.87
CA ASN A 131 6.73 -26.32 -9.26
C ASN A 131 6.54 -25.02 -10.03
N VAL A 132 5.36 -24.82 -10.62
CA VAL A 132 5.04 -23.68 -11.44
C VAL A 132 4.16 -22.70 -10.68
N GLY A 133 4.59 -21.47 -10.61
CA GLY A 133 3.72 -20.31 -10.51
C GLY A 133 3.17 -19.94 -9.13
N GLU A 134 3.54 -20.62 -8.05
CA GLU A 134 3.07 -20.22 -6.72
C GLU A 134 3.46 -18.74 -6.44
N ASP A 135 2.49 -17.93 -5.99
CA ASP A 135 2.58 -16.47 -5.80
C ASP A 135 2.87 -15.66 -7.09
N SER A 136 2.81 -16.27 -8.27
CA SER A 136 2.96 -15.53 -9.54
C SER A 136 1.71 -14.75 -9.90
N LEU A 137 1.84 -13.44 -10.14
CA LEU A 137 0.75 -12.56 -10.56
C LEU A 137 0.08 -13.00 -11.87
N GLY A 138 0.71 -13.88 -12.66
CA GLY A 138 0.11 -14.45 -13.87
C GLY A 138 -1.17 -15.25 -13.59
N PHE A 139 -1.39 -15.73 -12.38
CA PHE A 139 -2.53 -16.57 -12.00
C PHE A 139 -3.66 -15.81 -11.26
N ILE A 140 -3.60 -14.48 -11.21
CA ILE A 140 -4.66 -13.66 -10.55
C ILE A 140 -6.04 -13.78 -11.23
N PHE A 141 -6.13 -14.37 -12.41
CA PHE A 141 -7.40 -14.69 -13.06
C PHE A 141 -8.15 -15.86 -12.38
N PHE A 142 -7.50 -16.74 -11.61
CA PHE A 142 -8.22 -17.75 -10.82
C PHE A 142 -9.11 -17.13 -9.74
N PRO A 143 -8.60 -16.26 -8.83
CA PRO A 143 -9.48 -15.54 -7.93
C PRO A 143 -10.48 -14.62 -8.67
N ASP A 144 -10.10 -14.02 -9.80
CA ASP A 144 -11.02 -13.23 -10.62
C ASP A 144 -12.18 -14.07 -11.18
N TYR A 145 -11.94 -15.34 -11.48
CA TYR A 145 -13.01 -16.30 -11.88
C TYR A 145 -14.05 -16.46 -10.77
N ILE A 146 -13.63 -16.61 -9.53
CA ILE A 146 -14.55 -16.73 -8.38
C ILE A 146 -15.30 -15.40 -8.17
N GLU A 147 -14.63 -14.25 -8.36
CA GLU A 147 -15.30 -12.94 -8.31
C GLU A 147 -16.42 -12.82 -9.34
N VAL A 148 -16.17 -13.25 -10.59
CA VAL A 148 -17.08 -13.03 -11.71
C VAL A 148 -18.25 -14.03 -11.72
N TYR A 149 -17.96 -15.29 -11.50
CA TYR A 149 -18.94 -16.37 -11.71
C TYR A 149 -19.47 -16.97 -10.40
N GLY A 150 -18.79 -16.73 -9.27
CA GLY A 150 -19.16 -17.31 -7.98
C GLY A 150 -19.89 -16.37 -7.01
N LEU A 151 -20.15 -15.12 -7.40
CA LEU A 151 -20.71 -14.12 -6.47
C LEU A 151 -22.08 -14.50 -5.91
N GLU A 152 -22.86 -15.33 -6.61
CA GLU A 152 -24.17 -15.80 -6.18
C GLU A 152 -24.09 -17.07 -5.31
N ASP A 153 -23.02 -17.86 -5.43
CA ASP A 153 -22.78 -19.06 -4.62
C ASP A 153 -21.71 -18.80 -3.56
N PHE A 154 -22.16 -18.31 -2.42
CA PHE A 154 -21.26 -17.93 -1.33
C PHE A 154 -20.45 -19.11 -0.78
N ASP A 155 -21.10 -20.25 -0.55
CA ASP A 155 -20.48 -21.33 0.20
C ASP A 155 -19.42 -22.07 -0.63
N THR A 156 -19.68 -22.31 -1.92
CA THR A 156 -18.69 -22.85 -2.88
C THR A 156 -17.55 -21.85 -3.06
N SER A 157 -17.86 -20.55 -3.20
CA SER A 157 -16.87 -19.51 -3.39
C SER A 157 -15.93 -19.35 -2.20
N MET A 158 -16.43 -19.46 -0.95
CA MET A 158 -15.56 -19.36 0.24
C MET A 158 -14.60 -20.52 0.33
N LYS A 159 -15.01 -21.74 0.01
CA LYS A 159 -14.12 -22.91 -0.07
C LYS A 159 -13.05 -22.73 -1.15
N ALA A 160 -13.49 -22.30 -2.34
CA ALA A 160 -12.59 -22.01 -3.47
C ALA A 160 -11.55 -20.93 -3.12
N ILE A 161 -11.98 -19.81 -2.56
CA ILE A 161 -11.09 -18.70 -2.15
C ILE A 161 -10.11 -19.16 -1.09
N GLU A 162 -10.53 -19.95 -0.10
CA GLU A 162 -9.65 -20.52 0.93
C GLU A 162 -8.57 -21.41 0.32
N PHE A 163 -8.93 -22.23 -0.66
CA PHE A 163 -7.97 -23.07 -1.38
C PHE A 163 -7.05 -22.25 -2.28
N ILE A 164 -7.62 -21.40 -3.15
CA ILE A 164 -6.89 -20.63 -4.17
C ILE A 164 -5.93 -19.63 -3.51
N THR A 165 -6.32 -18.99 -2.37
CA THR A 165 -5.45 -18.00 -1.72
C THR A 165 -4.14 -18.60 -1.21
N GLN A 166 -4.06 -19.92 -1.06
CA GLN A 166 -2.83 -20.61 -0.71
C GLN A 166 -1.88 -20.80 -1.91
N PHE A 167 -2.36 -20.59 -3.11
CA PHE A 167 -1.58 -20.58 -4.35
C PHE A 167 -1.32 -19.15 -4.83
N ILE A 168 -2.35 -18.35 -5.00
CA ILE A 168 -2.28 -16.92 -5.38
C ILE A 168 -3.28 -16.09 -4.57
N THR A 169 -2.87 -14.92 -4.11
CA THR A 169 -3.70 -14.06 -3.24
C THR A 169 -5.06 -13.72 -3.82
N CYS A 170 -6.12 -13.86 -3.00
CA CYS A 170 -7.52 -13.57 -3.37
C CYS A 170 -8.02 -12.22 -2.82
N GLU A 171 -7.13 -11.31 -2.40
CA GLU A 171 -7.48 -10.06 -1.73
C GLU A 171 -8.38 -9.13 -2.55
N PHE A 172 -8.38 -9.25 -3.87
CA PHE A 172 -9.30 -8.50 -4.75
C PHE A 172 -10.66 -9.20 -4.83
N ALA A 173 -10.68 -10.50 -5.04
CA ALA A 173 -11.89 -11.29 -5.25
C ALA A 173 -12.85 -11.28 -4.05
N VAL A 174 -12.36 -11.18 -2.82
CA VAL A 174 -13.21 -11.14 -1.60
C VAL A 174 -14.00 -9.84 -1.46
N ARG A 175 -13.65 -8.77 -2.18
CA ARG A 175 -14.24 -7.45 -1.96
C ARG A 175 -15.68 -7.32 -2.46
N PRO A 176 -16.08 -7.83 -3.63
CA PRO A 176 -17.49 -7.91 -4.00
C PRO A 176 -18.34 -8.71 -3.01
N PHE A 177 -17.78 -9.79 -2.43
CA PHE A 177 -18.47 -10.55 -1.39
C PHE A 177 -18.66 -9.75 -0.11
N LEU A 178 -17.66 -8.95 0.30
CA LEU A 178 -17.81 -8.02 1.43
C LEU A 178 -18.89 -6.98 1.19
N LEU A 179 -19.02 -6.49 -0.05
CA LEU A 179 -20.06 -5.52 -0.40
C LEU A 179 -21.45 -6.16 -0.44
N LYS A 180 -21.55 -7.38 -0.97
CA LYS A 180 -22.82 -8.09 -1.14
C LYS A 180 -23.34 -8.72 0.15
N TYR A 181 -22.47 -9.39 0.88
CA TYR A 181 -22.85 -10.25 2.01
C TYR A 181 -22.55 -9.64 3.39
N GLY A 182 -21.93 -8.46 3.45
CA GLY A 182 -21.75 -7.70 4.69
C GLY A 182 -21.22 -8.55 5.87
N ASP A 183 -22.04 -8.68 6.90
CA ASP A 183 -21.66 -9.38 8.14
C ASP A 183 -21.39 -10.89 7.92
N LYS A 184 -22.09 -11.56 6.99
CA LYS A 184 -21.82 -12.97 6.65
C LYS A 184 -20.36 -13.12 6.18
N MET A 185 -19.91 -12.23 5.30
CA MET A 185 -18.53 -12.24 4.81
C MET A 185 -17.52 -11.79 5.88
N MET A 186 -17.86 -10.82 6.71
CA MET A 186 -16.99 -10.43 7.84
C MET A 186 -16.80 -11.54 8.87
N ASN A 187 -17.81 -12.36 9.11
CA ASN A 187 -17.70 -13.55 9.96
C ASN A 187 -16.77 -14.60 9.33
N GLN A 188 -16.84 -14.79 8.00
CA GLN A 188 -15.91 -15.66 7.28
C GLN A 188 -14.47 -15.14 7.38
N MET A 189 -14.24 -13.82 7.21
CA MET A 189 -12.93 -13.20 7.39
C MET A 189 -12.40 -13.40 8.81
N ARG A 190 -13.27 -13.32 9.84
CA ARG A 190 -12.90 -13.58 11.22
C ARG A 190 -12.49 -15.04 11.44
N ALA A 191 -13.23 -15.99 10.86
CA ALA A 191 -12.87 -17.41 10.91
C ALA A 191 -11.50 -17.66 10.25
N TRP A 192 -11.24 -17.05 9.09
CA TRP A 192 -9.96 -17.15 8.40
C TRP A 192 -8.78 -16.53 9.17
N SER A 193 -9.03 -15.61 10.09
CA SER A 193 -7.96 -15.05 10.93
C SER A 193 -7.34 -16.07 11.90
N SER A 194 -7.99 -17.22 12.13
CA SER A 194 -7.48 -18.32 12.94
C SER A 194 -7.07 -19.55 12.12
N HIS A 195 -7.02 -19.44 10.79
CA HIS A 195 -6.72 -20.58 9.91
C HIS A 195 -5.25 -21.03 10.01
N LYS A 196 -4.99 -22.34 9.82
CA LYS A 196 -3.63 -22.91 9.88
C LYS A 196 -2.64 -22.28 8.89
N SER A 197 -3.09 -21.98 7.66
CA SER A 197 -2.28 -21.35 6.62
C SER A 197 -2.13 -19.84 6.85
N HIS A 198 -0.91 -19.37 6.90
CA HIS A 198 -0.63 -17.92 7.01
C HIS A 198 -1.13 -17.13 5.80
N LYS A 199 -1.24 -17.74 4.61
CA LYS A 199 -1.80 -17.09 3.42
C LYS A 199 -3.29 -16.78 3.59
N VAL A 200 -4.05 -17.70 4.20
CA VAL A 200 -5.46 -17.48 4.54
C VAL A 200 -5.62 -16.44 5.66
N ARG A 201 -4.78 -16.51 6.71
CA ARG A 201 -4.78 -15.50 7.76
C ARG A 201 -4.42 -14.11 7.22
N ARG A 202 -3.45 -14.04 6.27
CA ARG A 202 -3.13 -12.79 5.58
C ARG A 202 -4.34 -12.27 4.77
N LEU A 203 -5.06 -13.15 4.06
CA LEU A 203 -6.25 -12.76 3.31
C LEU A 203 -7.30 -12.13 4.22
N ALA A 204 -7.53 -12.66 5.42
CA ALA A 204 -8.46 -12.11 6.39
C ALA A 204 -8.17 -10.63 6.71
N SER A 205 -6.90 -10.28 6.89
CA SER A 205 -6.48 -8.90 7.13
C SER A 205 -6.41 -8.06 5.84
N GLU A 206 -5.78 -8.57 4.78
CA GLU A 206 -5.53 -7.78 3.56
C GLU A 206 -6.83 -7.53 2.78
N GLY A 207 -7.70 -8.56 2.66
CA GLY A 207 -8.99 -8.45 1.97
C GLY A 207 -9.98 -7.51 2.68
N SER A 208 -9.90 -7.40 4.01
CA SER A 208 -10.76 -6.52 4.81
C SER A 208 -10.22 -5.08 4.98
N ARG A 209 -9.13 -4.70 4.32
CA ARG A 209 -8.61 -3.33 4.37
C ARG A 209 -9.63 -2.33 3.83
N PRO A 210 -9.93 -1.22 4.52
CA PRO A 210 -10.86 -0.20 4.01
C PRO A 210 -10.43 0.38 2.65
N ARG A 211 -9.11 0.44 2.37
CA ARG A 211 -8.49 1.12 1.23
C ARG A 211 -7.38 0.26 0.60
N LEU A 212 -7.73 -0.92 0.11
CA LEU A 212 -6.75 -1.78 -0.57
C LEU A 212 -6.30 -1.13 -1.88
N PRO A 213 -4.99 -0.96 -2.12
CA PRO A 213 -4.48 -0.50 -3.40
C PRO A 213 -4.93 -1.40 -4.56
N TRP A 214 -5.23 -0.79 -5.71
CA TRP A 214 -5.70 -1.46 -6.93
C TRP A 214 -7.07 -2.15 -6.84
N ALA A 215 -7.73 -2.09 -5.70
CA ALA A 215 -9.05 -2.65 -5.50
C ALA A 215 -10.09 -1.57 -5.17
N MET A 216 -11.36 -1.92 -5.31
CA MET A 216 -12.44 -1.06 -4.83
C MET A 216 -12.32 -0.84 -3.32
N ALA A 217 -12.64 0.35 -2.84
CA ALA A 217 -12.76 0.61 -1.40
C ALA A 217 -14.00 -0.09 -0.82
N ILE A 218 -14.01 -0.34 0.50
CA ILE A 218 -15.20 -0.79 1.21
C ILE A 218 -15.76 0.39 2.03
N PRO A 219 -16.80 1.09 1.52
CA PRO A 219 -17.31 2.30 2.17
C PRO A 219 -17.78 2.06 3.60
N ALA A 220 -18.43 0.92 3.87
CA ALA A 220 -18.88 0.54 5.21
C ALA A 220 -17.71 0.48 6.21
N LEU A 221 -16.58 -0.14 5.84
CA LEU A 221 -15.40 -0.27 6.70
C LEU A 221 -14.63 1.05 6.84
N LYS A 222 -14.74 1.95 5.86
CA LYS A 222 -14.23 3.33 6.01
C LYS A 222 -15.06 4.13 7.00
N LYS A 223 -16.39 3.94 7.02
CA LYS A 223 -17.30 4.60 7.95
C LYS A 223 -17.21 4.02 9.36
N ASN A 224 -17.13 2.70 9.48
CA ASN A 224 -17.00 1.98 10.74
C ASN A 224 -16.05 0.79 10.62
N PRO A 225 -14.80 0.88 11.10
CA PRO A 225 -13.81 -0.19 11.04
C PRO A 225 -13.97 -1.25 12.14
N THR A 226 -14.90 -1.10 13.07
CA THR A 226 -15.08 -1.99 14.22
C THR A 226 -15.10 -3.48 13.85
N PRO A 227 -15.79 -3.93 12.77
CA PRO A 227 -15.81 -5.35 12.40
C PRO A 227 -14.42 -5.92 12.10
N VAL A 228 -13.48 -5.10 11.63
CA VAL A 228 -12.11 -5.52 11.29
C VAL A 228 -11.23 -5.64 12.53
N LEU A 229 -11.52 -4.90 13.61
CA LEU A 229 -10.62 -4.80 14.78
C LEU A 229 -10.39 -6.17 15.44
N ALA A 230 -11.41 -7.03 15.51
CA ALA A 230 -11.26 -8.38 16.04
C ALA A 230 -10.29 -9.25 15.22
N ILE A 231 -10.30 -9.09 13.88
CA ILE A 231 -9.36 -9.77 12.99
C ILE A 231 -7.92 -9.30 13.28
N LEU A 232 -7.72 -7.98 13.41
CA LEU A 232 -6.40 -7.41 13.69
C LEU A 232 -5.88 -7.82 15.07
N GLU A 233 -6.75 -7.89 16.06
CA GLU A 233 -6.39 -8.37 17.41
C GLU A 233 -5.92 -9.83 17.38
N ASN A 234 -6.62 -10.70 16.67
CA ASN A 234 -6.21 -12.11 16.50
C ASN A 234 -4.83 -12.24 15.82
N LEU A 235 -4.49 -11.31 14.92
CA LEU A 235 -3.32 -11.40 14.06
C LEU A 235 -2.11 -10.56 14.51
N LYS A 236 -2.23 -9.78 15.58
CA LYS A 236 -1.16 -8.87 16.04
C LYS A 236 0.16 -9.56 16.37
N ASN A 237 0.09 -10.80 16.85
CA ASN A 237 1.25 -11.63 17.21
C ASN A 237 1.48 -12.80 16.23
N ASP A 238 0.95 -12.71 15.01
CA ASP A 238 1.09 -13.80 14.03
C ASP A 238 2.57 -14.13 13.78
N PRO A 239 2.97 -15.41 13.73
CA PRO A 239 4.35 -15.80 13.43
C PRO A 239 4.81 -15.33 12.04
N SER A 240 3.90 -15.19 11.08
CA SER A 240 4.23 -14.75 9.72
C SER A 240 4.40 -13.23 9.62
N GLU A 241 5.57 -12.78 9.17
CA GLU A 241 5.82 -11.37 8.89
C GLU A 241 4.85 -10.79 7.85
N SER A 242 4.47 -11.58 6.84
CA SER A 242 3.55 -11.13 5.80
C SER A 242 2.16 -10.81 6.36
N VAL A 243 1.70 -11.59 7.36
CA VAL A 243 0.44 -11.33 8.08
C VAL A 243 0.58 -10.06 8.92
N ARG A 244 1.63 -9.95 9.75
CA ARG A 244 1.86 -8.76 10.58
C ARG A 244 1.97 -7.48 9.75
N ARG A 245 2.60 -7.54 8.57
CA ARG A 245 2.67 -6.42 7.63
C ARG A 245 1.28 -6.03 7.11
N SER A 246 0.42 -7.00 6.83
CA SER A 246 -0.98 -6.75 6.44
C SER A 246 -1.76 -6.07 7.56
N VAL A 247 -1.63 -6.54 8.81
CA VAL A 247 -2.23 -5.90 9.99
C VAL A 247 -1.79 -4.43 10.10
N ALA A 248 -0.50 -4.17 9.97
CA ALA A 248 0.04 -2.81 10.01
C ALA A 248 -0.48 -1.91 8.87
N ASN A 249 -0.64 -2.46 7.66
CA ASN A 249 -1.23 -1.75 6.53
C ASN A 249 -2.72 -1.44 6.76
N ASN A 250 -3.46 -2.38 7.33
CA ASN A 250 -4.87 -2.22 7.64
C ASN A 250 -5.07 -1.11 8.70
N LEU A 251 -4.31 -1.15 9.81
CA LEU A 251 -4.29 -0.06 10.79
C LEU A 251 -3.96 1.29 10.17
N ASN A 252 -2.99 1.34 9.25
CA ASN A 252 -2.67 2.58 8.56
C ASN A 252 -3.77 3.07 7.61
N ASP A 253 -4.59 2.17 7.06
CA ASP A 253 -5.75 2.58 6.27
C ASP A 253 -6.86 3.12 7.18
N ILE A 254 -7.10 2.46 8.33
CA ILE A 254 -8.07 2.91 9.36
C ILE A 254 -7.65 4.28 9.93
N SER A 255 -6.35 4.52 10.16
CA SER A 255 -5.85 5.76 10.74
C SER A 255 -6.19 7.03 9.95
N LYS A 256 -6.48 6.88 8.66
CA LYS A 256 -6.82 8.02 7.77
C LYS A 256 -8.21 8.58 8.03
N ASP A 257 -9.13 7.73 8.48
CA ASP A 257 -10.52 8.12 8.77
C ASP A 257 -10.80 8.12 10.28
N HIS A 258 -10.10 7.26 11.05
CA HIS A 258 -10.34 7.02 12.49
C HIS A 258 -9.03 7.04 13.30
N PRO A 259 -8.32 8.17 13.38
CA PRO A 259 -7.05 8.25 14.11
C PRO A 259 -7.18 7.84 15.58
N GLY A 260 -8.25 8.24 16.28
CA GLY A 260 -8.47 7.92 17.69
C GLY A 260 -8.61 6.42 17.95
N ILE A 261 -9.19 5.63 17.03
CA ILE A 261 -9.25 4.17 17.15
C ILE A 261 -7.84 3.58 17.07
N VAL A 262 -7.06 4.02 16.10
CA VAL A 262 -5.68 3.51 15.92
C VAL A 262 -4.78 3.93 17.08
N LEU A 263 -4.98 5.11 17.66
CA LEU A 263 -4.25 5.56 18.85
C LEU A 263 -4.56 4.71 20.07
N LYS A 264 -5.83 4.36 20.30
CA LYS A 264 -6.22 3.43 21.39
C LYS A 264 -5.53 2.07 21.23
N ILE A 265 -5.54 1.51 20.01
CA ILE A 265 -4.87 0.25 19.70
C ILE A 265 -3.35 0.40 19.89
N ALA A 266 -2.77 1.49 19.43
CA ALA A 266 -1.35 1.75 19.53
C ALA A 266 -0.87 1.83 20.99
N ASN A 267 -1.63 2.51 21.85
CA ASN A 267 -1.35 2.56 23.28
C ASN A 267 -1.48 1.18 23.95
N ALA A 268 -2.48 0.38 23.55
CA ALA A 268 -2.70 -0.95 24.12
C ALA A 268 -1.64 -1.97 23.66
N TRP A 269 -1.13 -1.86 22.43
CA TRP A 269 -0.22 -2.86 21.86
C TRP A 269 1.26 -2.51 22.02
N LYS A 270 1.60 -1.23 22.14
CA LYS A 270 2.98 -0.77 22.29
C LYS A 270 3.61 -1.32 23.57
N GLY A 271 4.85 -1.81 23.44
CA GLY A 271 5.62 -2.38 24.55
C GLY A 271 5.29 -3.85 24.87
N GLN A 272 4.36 -4.49 24.16
CA GLN A 272 4.08 -5.91 24.37
C GLN A 272 5.22 -6.80 23.86
N ASN A 273 5.71 -6.54 22.66
CA ASN A 273 6.89 -7.19 22.05
C ASN A 273 7.36 -6.40 20.83
N LYS A 274 8.53 -6.77 20.30
CA LYS A 274 9.17 -6.11 19.14
C LYS A 274 8.31 -6.14 17.87
N GLU A 275 7.65 -7.26 17.64
CA GLU A 275 6.82 -7.47 16.45
C GLU A 275 5.58 -6.57 16.47
N THR A 276 4.91 -6.51 17.62
CA THR A 276 3.73 -5.65 17.83
C THR A 276 4.11 -4.18 17.77
N ASP A 277 5.25 -3.79 18.33
CA ASP A 277 5.78 -2.42 18.21
C ASP A 277 6.03 -2.02 16.77
N ALA A 278 6.55 -2.95 15.95
CA ALA A 278 6.74 -2.71 14.51
C ALA A 278 5.40 -2.53 13.78
N ILE A 279 4.37 -3.31 14.13
CA ILE A 279 3.01 -3.16 13.58
C ILE A 279 2.45 -1.78 13.92
N VAL A 280 2.50 -1.39 15.19
CA VAL A 280 1.97 -0.10 15.67
C VAL A 280 2.69 1.06 14.96
N ARG A 281 4.03 1.01 14.91
CA ARG A 281 4.81 2.04 14.22
C ARG A 281 4.45 2.17 12.75
N HIS A 282 4.32 1.07 12.05
CA HIS A 282 3.93 1.07 10.64
C HIS A 282 2.46 1.50 10.45
N GLY A 283 1.57 1.07 11.34
CA GLY A 283 0.15 1.47 11.36
C GLY A 283 -0.03 2.98 11.56
N CYS A 284 0.79 3.59 12.41
CA CYS A 284 0.77 5.04 12.67
C CYS A 284 1.56 5.88 11.66
N ARG A 285 2.16 5.29 10.60
CA ARG A 285 3.06 6.03 9.70
C ARG A 285 2.43 7.23 8.99
N THR A 286 1.13 7.18 8.69
CA THR A 286 0.41 8.32 8.10
C THR A 286 0.24 9.43 9.11
N LEU A 287 -0.16 9.12 10.32
CA LEU A 287 -0.31 10.09 11.42
C LEU A 287 1.03 10.73 11.81
N LEU A 288 2.11 9.93 11.84
CA LEU A 288 3.48 10.47 12.04
C LEU A 288 3.83 11.51 10.98
N LYS A 289 3.58 11.23 9.69
CA LYS A 289 3.83 12.17 8.59
C LYS A 289 2.93 13.40 8.60
N GLN A 290 1.79 13.32 9.27
CA GLN A 290 0.87 14.44 9.47
C GLN A 290 1.24 15.28 10.70
N GLY A 291 2.19 14.81 11.54
CA GLY A 291 2.54 15.48 12.78
C GLY A 291 1.43 15.40 13.83
N HIS A 292 0.66 14.30 13.87
CA HIS A 292 -0.47 14.15 14.81
C HIS A 292 0.03 14.21 16.25
N PRO A 293 -0.46 15.16 17.10
CA PRO A 293 0.14 15.42 18.42
C PRO A 293 0.23 14.18 19.32
N GLU A 294 -0.87 13.44 19.46
CA GLU A 294 -0.89 12.24 20.31
C GLU A 294 0.06 11.13 19.83
N VAL A 295 0.26 11.00 18.51
CA VAL A 295 1.25 10.03 17.98
C VAL A 295 2.66 10.50 18.29
N LEU A 296 2.91 11.81 18.21
CA LEU A 296 4.20 12.39 18.59
C LEU A 296 4.49 12.10 20.05
N THR A 297 3.54 12.36 20.93
CA THR A 297 3.64 12.04 22.38
C THR A 297 3.86 10.56 22.61
N LEU A 298 3.08 9.67 21.95
CA LEU A 298 3.21 8.22 22.04
C LEU A 298 4.63 7.73 21.78
N TYR A 299 5.34 8.42 20.87
CA TYR A 299 6.72 8.08 20.49
C TYR A 299 7.76 9.00 21.13
N SER A 300 7.40 9.82 22.11
CA SER A 300 8.28 10.81 22.75
C SER A 300 8.93 11.76 21.73
N LEU A 301 8.18 12.13 20.70
CA LEU A 301 8.65 12.98 19.63
C LEU A 301 8.27 14.44 19.91
N VAL A 302 8.85 14.99 20.98
CA VAL A 302 8.64 16.38 21.37
C VAL A 302 9.81 17.20 20.83
N SER A 303 9.50 18.29 20.13
CA SER A 303 10.51 19.17 19.51
C SER A 303 10.89 20.39 20.36
N GLU A 304 10.60 20.35 21.66
CA GLU A 304 10.97 21.44 22.58
C GLU A 304 12.49 21.63 22.61
N HIS A 305 12.90 22.89 22.51
CA HIS A 305 14.32 23.28 22.49
C HIS A 305 15.17 22.65 21.37
N ILE A 306 14.53 22.17 20.29
CA ILE A 306 15.22 21.80 19.06
C ILE A 306 15.12 22.96 18.08
N HIS A 307 16.25 23.52 17.71
CA HIS A 307 16.33 24.72 16.87
C HIS A 307 16.84 24.38 15.48
N LEU A 308 16.23 25.02 14.48
CA LEU A 308 16.72 24.98 13.09
C LEU A 308 17.22 26.36 12.71
N SER A 309 18.37 26.38 12.01
CA SER A 309 18.95 27.60 11.46
C SER A 309 19.61 27.35 10.11
N ASP A 310 20.04 28.41 9.47
CA ASP A 310 20.88 28.40 8.25
C ASP A 310 20.29 27.58 7.10
N PHE A 311 18.96 27.66 6.91
CA PHE A 311 18.35 26.98 5.77
C PHE A 311 18.80 27.63 4.46
N VAL A 312 19.42 26.85 3.59
CA VAL A 312 19.88 27.29 2.26
C VAL A 312 19.40 26.32 1.19
N LEU A 313 18.70 26.85 0.21
CA LEU A 313 18.33 26.13 -1.00
C LEU A 313 19.48 26.24 -2.00
N LEU A 314 20.25 25.15 -2.18
CA LEU A 314 21.46 25.14 -3.02
C LEU A 314 21.15 25.06 -4.51
N THR A 315 20.02 24.46 -4.88
CA THR A 315 19.54 24.35 -6.27
C THR A 315 18.14 24.92 -6.39
N PRO A 316 17.96 26.26 -6.43
CA PRO A 316 16.63 26.90 -6.48
C PRO A 316 15.88 26.63 -7.79
N THR A 317 16.60 26.29 -8.86
CA THR A 317 16.05 25.93 -10.16
C THR A 317 16.65 24.60 -10.62
N LEU A 318 15.80 23.70 -11.10
CA LEU A 318 16.25 22.39 -11.59
C LEU A 318 15.39 21.90 -12.76
N LYS A 319 15.98 21.07 -13.61
CA LYS A 319 15.29 20.35 -14.69
C LYS A 319 14.90 18.94 -14.22
N ILE A 320 13.91 18.35 -14.89
CA ILE A 320 13.57 16.93 -14.69
C ILE A 320 14.80 16.08 -15.01
N GLY A 321 15.15 15.18 -14.10
CA GLY A 321 16.38 14.38 -14.13
C GLY A 321 17.42 14.85 -13.12
N GLU A 322 17.40 16.09 -12.70
CA GLU A 322 18.33 16.69 -11.73
C GLU A 322 17.86 16.46 -10.28
N SER A 323 18.60 17.02 -9.35
CA SER A 323 18.35 16.90 -7.91
C SER A 323 18.22 18.24 -7.25
N LEU A 324 17.18 18.39 -6.42
CA LEU A 324 17.07 19.45 -5.43
C LEU A 324 18.09 19.18 -4.33
N GLU A 325 18.90 20.19 -4.00
CA GLU A 325 19.83 20.17 -2.87
C GLU A 325 19.56 21.35 -1.94
N PHE A 326 19.56 21.06 -0.64
CA PHE A 326 19.39 22.06 0.40
C PHE A 326 20.16 21.66 1.66
N SER A 327 20.49 22.63 2.47
CA SER A 327 21.15 22.41 3.77
C SER A 327 20.51 23.26 4.86
N PHE A 328 20.68 22.83 6.10
CA PHE A 328 20.31 23.56 7.30
C PHE A 328 21.11 23.05 8.49
N SER A 329 21.11 23.81 9.57
CA SER A 329 21.70 23.44 10.85
C SER A 329 20.62 23.04 11.83
N ILE A 330 20.90 22.07 12.71
CA ILE A 330 20.04 21.65 13.82
C ILE A 330 20.84 21.73 15.10
N LEU A 331 20.23 22.25 16.17
CA LEU A 331 20.80 22.32 17.52
C LEU A 331 19.82 21.68 18.51
N ASN A 332 20.32 20.75 19.34
CA ASN A 332 19.61 20.28 20.52
C ASN A 332 19.93 21.20 21.71
N GLY A 333 19.07 22.14 22.04
CA GLY A 333 19.21 23.05 23.18
C GLY A 333 18.78 22.45 24.52
N ASN A 334 18.45 21.15 24.57
CA ASN A 334 18.11 20.49 25.81
C ASN A 334 19.36 20.10 26.62
N VAL A 335 19.16 19.95 27.92
CA VAL A 335 20.20 19.46 28.85
C VAL A 335 20.41 17.95 28.81
N SER A 336 19.58 17.23 28.05
CA SER A 336 19.61 15.78 27.86
C SER A 336 19.69 15.41 26.38
N SER A 337 20.17 14.20 26.07
CA SER A 337 20.10 13.65 24.73
C SER A 337 18.67 13.54 24.25
N GLN A 338 18.42 14.02 23.05
CA GLN A 338 17.10 13.95 22.42
C GLN A 338 17.17 13.20 21.11
N LYS A 339 16.20 12.36 20.90
CA LYS A 339 16.10 11.63 19.67
C LYS A 339 15.20 12.39 18.71
N VAL A 340 15.78 12.82 17.60
CA VAL A 340 15.13 13.71 16.65
C VAL A 340 14.87 12.98 15.34
N ARG A 341 13.64 13.07 14.87
CA ARG A 341 13.24 12.67 13.53
C ARG A 341 13.10 13.91 12.65
N LEU A 342 13.93 14.01 11.64
CA LEU A 342 13.92 15.08 10.66
C LEU A 342 13.12 14.66 9.43
N GLU A 343 12.19 15.51 9.01
CA GLU A 343 11.42 15.36 7.80
C GLU A 343 11.35 16.68 7.04
N TYR A 344 11.12 16.62 5.74
CA TYR A 344 10.82 17.79 4.91
C TYR A 344 9.62 17.46 4.02
N ALA A 345 8.93 18.50 3.55
CA ALA A 345 7.84 18.37 2.62
C ALA A 345 8.18 19.06 1.29
N ILE A 346 7.74 18.47 0.19
CA ILE A 346 7.71 19.12 -1.11
C ILE A 346 6.25 19.21 -1.54
N TYR A 347 5.81 20.39 -1.94
CA TYR A 347 4.51 20.65 -2.50
C TYR A 347 4.62 20.63 -4.02
N TYR A 348 4.28 19.50 -4.62
CA TYR A 348 4.35 19.31 -6.07
C TYR A 348 3.15 19.93 -6.77
N LYS A 349 3.41 20.74 -7.81
CA LYS A 349 2.37 21.27 -8.70
C LYS A 349 1.71 20.12 -9.48
N ARG A 350 0.37 20.12 -9.51
CA ARG A 350 -0.46 19.20 -10.31
C ARG A 350 -0.85 19.88 -11.64
N GLN A 351 -1.43 19.09 -12.56
CA GLN A 351 -1.92 19.58 -13.84
C GLN A 351 -2.95 20.72 -13.69
N ASN A 352 -3.81 20.64 -12.67
CA ASN A 352 -4.81 21.68 -12.36
C ASN A 352 -4.25 22.87 -11.56
N GLY A 353 -2.94 22.99 -11.42
CA GLY A 353 -2.28 24.09 -10.69
C GLY A 353 -2.24 23.90 -9.16
N GLN A 354 -3.03 23.00 -8.59
CA GLN A 354 -3.03 22.75 -7.14
C GLN A 354 -1.72 22.11 -6.69
N LEU A 355 -1.34 22.35 -5.43
CA LEU A 355 -0.16 21.78 -4.80
C LEU A 355 -0.50 20.47 -4.07
N SER A 356 0.36 19.48 -4.20
CA SER A 356 0.25 18.18 -3.53
C SER A 356 1.42 17.97 -2.59
N LYS A 357 1.19 18.04 -1.28
CA LYS A 357 2.19 17.82 -0.24
C LYS A 357 2.68 16.38 -0.24
N LYS A 358 4.00 16.18 -0.22
CA LYS A 358 4.62 14.89 0.06
C LYS A 358 5.75 15.06 1.06
N VAL A 359 5.67 14.28 2.14
CA VAL A 359 6.64 14.29 3.24
C VAL A 359 7.68 13.21 3.04
N PHE A 360 8.94 13.56 3.25
CA PHE A 360 10.12 12.70 3.15
C PHE A 360 10.90 12.71 4.46
N LYS A 361 11.32 11.53 4.91
CA LYS A 361 12.20 11.38 6.07
C LYS A 361 13.64 11.69 5.64
N ILE A 362 14.32 12.52 6.43
CA ILE A 362 15.76 12.79 6.32
C ILE A 362 16.52 11.78 7.17
N SER A 363 16.30 11.82 8.48
CA SER A 363 17.01 11.00 9.46
C SER A 363 16.17 10.78 10.72
N GLU A 364 16.63 9.90 11.58
CA GLU A 364 16.09 9.68 12.91
C GLU A 364 17.24 9.15 13.77
N ARG A 365 17.76 9.98 14.65
CA ARG A 365 18.88 9.65 15.55
C ARG A 365 18.84 10.46 16.84
N GLU A 366 19.66 10.07 17.79
CA GLU A 366 19.90 10.86 18.99
C GLU A 366 20.86 12.00 18.70
N TYR A 367 20.61 13.13 19.35
CA TYR A 367 21.46 14.30 19.42
C TYR A 367 21.81 14.55 20.89
N ALA A 368 23.08 14.60 21.19
CA ALA A 368 23.56 14.89 22.54
C ALA A 368 23.16 16.30 23.02
N PRO A 369 23.21 16.59 24.32
CA PRO A 369 22.98 17.94 24.83
C PRO A 369 23.88 18.95 24.10
N ASN A 370 23.29 20.05 23.64
CA ASN A 370 23.96 21.13 22.89
C ASN A 370 24.64 20.67 21.58
N GLU A 371 24.38 19.47 21.09
CA GLU A 371 24.92 19.04 19.81
C GLU A 371 24.33 19.88 18.67
N GLN A 372 25.23 20.45 17.87
CA GLN A 372 24.89 21.10 16.60
C GLN A 372 25.37 20.24 15.44
N ALA A 373 24.50 20.10 14.42
CA ALA A 373 24.84 19.33 13.23
C ALA A 373 24.34 20.04 11.97
N LYS A 374 25.15 20.07 10.92
CA LYS A 374 24.78 20.54 9.58
C LYS A 374 24.23 19.38 8.78
N ILE A 375 23.06 19.56 8.22
CA ILE A 375 22.35 18.56 7.40
C ILE A 375 22.35 19.02 5.96
N LEU A 376 22.88 18.18 5.07
CA LEU A 376 22.76 18.33 3.61
C LEU A 376 21.82 17.29 3.08
N ARG A 377 20.86 17.69 2.25
CA ARG A 377 19.88 16.79 1.66
C ARG A 377 19.82 16.95 0.15
N LYS A 378 19.75 15.80 -0.55
CA LYS A 378 19.57 15.70 -1.98
C LYS A 378 18.29 14.91 -2.31
N GLN A 379 17.42 15.49 -3.13
CA GLN A 379 16.17 14.87 -3.60
C GLN A 379 16.14 14.80 -5.11
N ARG A 380 16.12 13.61 -5.68
CA ARG A 380 16.06 13.41 -7.14
C ARG A 380 14.66 13.71 -7.69
N PHE A 381 14.62 14.42 -8.83
CA PHE A 381 13.42 14.73 -9.61
C PHE A 381 13.39 13.92 -10.91
N VAL A 382 13.48 12.60 -10.79
CA VAL A 382 13.44 11.70 -11.95
C VAL A 382 11.99 11.24 -12.22
N PRO A 383 11.59 11.07 -13.50
CA PRO A 383 10.30 10.51 -13.84
C PRO A 383 10.09 9.15 -13.17
N ILE A 384 8.94 8.97 -12.56
CA ILE A 384 8.50 7.70 -12.01
C ILE A 384 7.08 7.43 -12.47
N THR A 385 6.72 6.17 -12.64
CA THR A 385 5.42 5.75 -13.19
C THR A 385 4.21 6.29 -12.41
N THR A 386 4.40 6.54 -11.11
CA THR A 386 3.33 7.01 -10.22
C THR A 386 3.23 8.53 -10.10
N ARG A 387 4.10 9.28 -10.83
CA ARG A 387 4.10 10.74 -10.76
C ARG A 387 4.56 11.39 -12.07
N LYS A 388 3.71 12.30 -12.58
CA LYS A 388 4.11 13.29 -13.58
C LYS A 388 4.57 14.56 -12.86
N PHE A 389 5.65 15.16 -13.34
CA PHE A 389 6.13 16.47 -12.90
C PHE A 389 5.62 17.53 -13.85
N TYR A 390 5.18 18.66 -13.32
CA TYR A 390 4.69 19.79 -14.09
C TYR A 390 5.59 20.99 -13.83
N ALA A 391 5.95 21.73 -14.88
CA ALA A 391 6.79 22.92 -14.78
C ALA A 391 6.10 24.00 -13.91
N GLY A 392 6.91 24.79 -13.20
CA GLY A 392 6.48 25.87 -12.33
C GLY A 392 7.01 25.73 -10.91
N THR A 393 6.68 26.70 -10.06
CA THR A 393 7.13 26.74 -8.67
C THR A 393 6.62 25.55 -7.89
N GLN A 394 7.53 24.82 -7.28
CA GLN A 394 7.31 23.82 -6.23
C GLN A 394 7.68 24.48 -4.90
N GLN A 395 6.99 24.17 -3.83
CA GLN A 395 7.27 24.71 -2.50
C GLN A 395 7.79 23.62 -1.56
#